data_dd387d35a6f1e339ed603f093fceb674
#
_entry.id   dd387d35a6f1e339ed603f093fceb674
#
_cell.length_a   1.000
_cell.length_b   1.000
_cell.length_c   1.000
_cell.angle_alpha   90.00
_cell.angle_beta   90.00
_cell.angle_gamma   90.00
#
_symmetry.space_group_name_H-M   'P 1'
#
loop_
_entity.id
_entity.type
_entity.pdbx_description
1 polymer ?
#
loop_
_entity_poly.entity_id
_entity_poly.type
_entity_poly.pdbx_seq_one_letter_code
_entity_poly.pdbx_strand_id
1 'polypeptide(L)'
;LGEQEGYMLIPDGNGALINLDNKEGRYSTGFSQMIYGTDNGFTESTAKKYLWEKIDTIRDAGEVFAPIFGMAHTQEQTGYLAIVEKGEKRASIEAHPNGVMVNYNRCFAKFLMRDLYVQPLNNSNSGTVTQPEADRTHSDLQVRYILLSGDDANYSAMATKYREYLLNNNLLTKKDTSYNTRVDFLGTDREDFLLGTTAVTMTRADDIAGIYNELQKEGVSSLLTLYKGWQSGGLYDLPVSSYKADSHIGGTSDVTKLISDSAAKNYNVYLYTDALRLNPSTNTFNFNTIKKVNKRLYEEEKYAEVYDTFNFLTPEASQKDVQSLVEDGVGDGVKNFAFSGISNTLFSYSYKG
;
A
#
# COMPACT_ATOMS: atom_id res chain seq x y z
N LEU A 1 20.64 -35.05 5.40
CA LEU A 1 19.61 -34.09 4.96
C LEU A 1 20.12 -32.66 4.78
N GLY A 2 21.32 -32.29 5.21
CA GLY A 2 21.89 -30.94 5.06
C GLY A 2 22.72 -30.73 3.79
N GLU A 3 22.72 -31.66 2.86
CA GLU A 3 23.54 -31.64 1.64
C GLU A 3 22.73 -31.63 0.33
N GLN A 4 21.42 -31.37 0.42
CA GLN A 4 20.58 -31.30 -0.78
C GLN A 4 20.87 -30.01 -1.54
N GLU A 5 21.14 -30.14 -2.83
CA GLU A 5 21.23 -28.98 -3.71
C GLU A 5 19.85 -28.47 -4.10
N GLY A 6 19.69 -27.17 -4.04
CA GLY A 6 18.43 -26.53 -4.35
C GLY A 6 18.21 -25.27 -3.52
N TYR A 7 17.00 -24.78 -3.58
CA TYR A 7 16.63 -23.54 -2.88
C TYR A 7 15.15 -23.48 -2.53
N MET A 8 14.83 -22.63 -1.57
CA MET A 8 13.49 -22.13 -1.31
C MET A 8 13.31 -20.78 -2.02
N LEU A 9 12.21 -20.59 -2.72
CA LEU A 9 11.77 -19.30 -3.27
C LEU A 9 10.89 -18.61 -2.25
N ILE A 10 11.25 -17.39 -1.90
CA ILE A 10 10.45 -16.50 -1.06
C ILE A 10 10.17 -15.19 -1.80
N PRO A 11 9.02 -14.53 -1.56
CA PRO A 11 8.62 -13.31 -2.29
C PRO A 11 9.20 -12.03 -1.67
N ASP A 12 10.39 -12.07 -1.12
CA ASP A 12 11.08 -10.91 -0.53
C ASP A 12 11.53 -9.94 -1.64
N GLY A 13 11.01 -8.73 -1.65
CA GLY A 13 11.23 -7.75 -2.71
C GLY A 13 10.81 -8.29 -4.09
N ASN A 14 11.77 -8.39 -5.01
CA ASN A 14 11.56 -8.98 -6.34
C ASN A 14 11.62 -10.52 -6.36
N GLY A 15 11.70 -11.14 -5.20
CA GLY A 15 11.94 -12.56 -4.99
C GLY A 15 13.38 -12.84 -4.56
N ALA A 16 13.53 -13.72 -3.58
CA ALA A 16 14.84 -14.15 -3.09
C ALA A 16 14.90 -15.68 -3.03
N LEU A 17 16.13 -16.20 -3.10
CA LEU A 17 16.41 -17.62 -3.03
C LEU A 17 17.22 -17.92 -1.77
N ILE A 18 16.75 -18.87 -0.97
CA ILE A 18 17.45 -19.38 0.21
C ILE A 18 17.94 -20.79 -0.12
N ASN A 19 19.26 -21.00 -0.12
CA ASN A 19 19.83 -22.32 -0.42
C ASN A 19 19.39 -23.36 0.61
N LEU A 20 19.11 -24.58 0.15
CA LEU A 20 18.77 -25.71 1.01
C LEU A 20 19.98 -26.21 1.81
N ASP A 21 21.18 -25.99 1.30
CA ASP A 21 22.41 -26.31 1.98
C ASP A 21 22.74 -25.26 3.05
N ASN A 22 22.65 -25.65 4.31
CA ASN A 22 23.05 -24.85 5.47
C ASN A 22 24.32 -25.36 6.12
N LYS A 23 25.32 -25.75 5.30
CA LYS A 23 26.63 -26.14 5.81
C LYS A 23 27.30 -25.01 6.59
N GLU A 24 28.01 -25.37 7.64
CA GLU A 24 28.74 -24.42 8.48
C GLU A 24 27.87 -23.34 9.16
N GLY A 25 26.52 -23.54 9.23
CA GLY A 25 25.62 -22.59 9.87
C GLY A 25 25.49 -21.25 9.12
N ARG A 26 25.58 -21.28 7.79
CA ARG A 26 25.39 -20.09 6.93
C ARG A 26 24.15 -19.28 7.31
N TYR A 27 23.05 -19.97 7.63
CA TYR A 27 21.83 -19.37 8.11
C TYR A 27 21.63 -19.68 9.59
N SER A 28 21.62 -18.64 10.42
CA SER A 28 21.33 -18.74 11.86
C SER A 28 19.85 -18.47 12.18
N THR A 29 19.13 -17.83 11.26
CA THR A 29 17.70 -17.49 11.39
C THR A 29 16.96 -17.89 10.13
N GLY A 30 15.64 -18.11 10.26
CA GLY A 30 14.73 -18.27 9.13
C GLY A 30 14.18 -16.94 8.63
N PHE A 31 13.47 -17.00 7.51
CA PHE A 31 12.67 -15.92 7.00
C PHE A 31 11.23 -16.06 7.54
N SER A 32 10.63 -14.95 7.96
CA SER A 32 9.25 -14.86 8.38
C SER A 32 8.73 -13.46 8.09
N GLN A 33 7.77 -13.33 7.17
CA GLN A 33 7.18 -12.05 6.80
C GLN A 33 5.68 -12.21 6.54
N MET A 34 4.86 -11.26 7.02
CA MET A 34 3.44 -11.19 6.69
C MET A 34 3.27 -10.88 5.20
N ILE A 35 2.27 -11.50 4.55
CA ILE A 35 2.02 -11.30 3.12
C ILE A 35 1.66 -9.84 2.84
N TYR A 36 0.73 -9.28 3.58
CA TYR A 36 0.27 -7.89 3.41
C TYR A 36 0.63 -7.00 4.61
N GLY A 37 1.71 -7.32 5.30
CA GLY A 37 2.19 -6.55 6.43
C GLY A 37 1.35 -6.72 7.70
N THR A 38 1.55 -5.82 8.64
CA THR A 38 0.86 -5.83 9.93
C THR A 38 -0.53 -5.24 9.78
N ASP A 39 -1.52 -5.88 10.39
CA ASP A 39 -2.88 -5.35 10.51
C ASP A 39 -2.89 -4.16 11.48
N ASN A 40 -3.15 -2.96 10.96
CA ASN A 40 -3.15 -1.72 11.74
C ASN A 40 -4.26 -1.66 12.81
N GLY A 41 -5.28 -2.51 12.70
CA GLY A 41 -6.33 -2.62 13.71
C GLY A 41 -5.85 -3.19 15.05
N PHE A 42 -4.71 -3.88 15.06
CA PHE A 42 -4.12 -4.50 16.24
C PHE A 42 -2.92 -3.75 16.79
N THR A 43 -2.28 -2.91 15.98
CA THR A 43 -1.08 -2.18 16.38
C THR A 43 -1.39 -0.97 17.25
N GLU A 44 -0.46 -0.60 18.13
CA GLU A 44 -0.38 0.76 18.64
C GLU A 44 -0.10 1.71 17.47
N SER A 45 -0.51 2.97 17.61
CA SER A 45 -0.23 4.00 16.62
C SER A 45 1.25 3.97 16.22
N THR A 46 1.53 3.72 14.94
CA THR A 46 2.89 3.81 14.42
C THR A 46 3.14 5.22 13.94
N ALA A 47 3.96 5.95 14.67
CA ALA A 47 4.49 7.21 14.20
C ALA A 47 5.30 6.96 12.91
N LYS A 48 4.81 7.43 11.76
CA LYS A 48 5.61 7.47 10.54
C LYS A 48 6.49 8.71 10.57
N LYS A 49 7.76 8.53 10.86
CA LYS A 49 8.76 9.57 10.84
C LYS A 49 9.12 9.96 9.40
N TYR A 50 9.17 11.26 9.12
CA TYR A 50 9.46 11.80 7.79
C TYR A 50 10.95 12.02 7.52
N LEU A 51 11.24 12.35 6.27
CA LEU A 51 12.52 12.44 5.54
C LEU A 51 13.74 13.04 6.25
N TRP A 52 13.57 13.83 7.28
CA TRP A 52 14.69 14.44 8.06
C TRP A 52 15.02 13.69 9.36
N GLU A 53 14.24 12.69 9.74
CA GLU A 53 14.61 11.81 10.82
C GLU A 53 15.38 10.60 10.30
N LYS A 54 16.24 10.04 11.13
CA LYS A 54 17.11 8.92 10.74
C LYS A 54 16.27 7.77 10.18
N ILE A 55 16.49 7.47 8.90
CA ILE A 55 15.80 6.44 8.10
C ILE A 55 15.88 5.04 8.72
N ASP A 56 16.94 4.76 9.48
CA ASP A 56 17.18 3.49 10.17
C ASP A 56 16.14 3.15 11.26
N THR A 57 15.29 4.10 11.64
CA THR A 57 14.20 3.86 12.59
C THR A 57 12.84 3.60 11.92
N ILE A 58 12.73 3.84 10.61
CA ILE A 58 11.55 3.53 9.83
C ILE A 58 11.69 2.09 9.34
N ARG A 59 11.19 1.14 10.12
CA ARG A 59 10.94 -0.20 9.62
C ARG A 59 9.48 -0.27 9.23
N ASP A 60 9.22 -0.28 7.93
CA ASP A 60 7.95 -0.81 7.46
C ASP A 60 7.85 -2.24 7.96
N ALA A 61 6.70 -2.59 8.53
CA ALA A 61 6.42 -3.98 8.82
C ALA A 61 6.63 -4.73 7.51
N GLY A 62 7.63 -5.59 7.46
CA GLY A 62 8.03 -6.25 6.24
C GLY A 62 6.85 -7.01 5.64
N GLU A 63 6.46 -6.59 4.48
CA GLU A 63 5.38 -7.17 3.69
C GLU A 63 5.97 -7.70 2.39
N VAL A 64 5.48 -8.83 1.94
CA VAL A 64 6.01 -9.47 0.74
C VAL A 64 5.13 -9.30 -0.49
N PHE A 65 3.89 -8.84 -0.30
CA PHE A 65 2.87 -8.56 -1.33
C PHE A 65 2.46 -9.73 -2.23
N ALA A 66 3.32 -10.71 -2.45
CA ALA A 66 2.99 -11.88 -3.25
C ALA A 66 2.70 -13.08 -2.34
N PRO A 67 1.49 -13.67 -2.40
CA PRO A 67 1.09 -14.79 -1.56
C PRO A 67 1.65 -16.12 -2.08
N ILE A 68 2.94 -16.19 -2.33
CA ILE A 68 3.60 -17.36 -2.93
C ILE A 68 4.84 -17.79 -2.15
N PHE A 69 5.18 -19.06 -2.28
CA PHE A 69 6.47 -19.62 -1.88
C PHE A 69 6.75 -20.87 -2.70
N GLY A 70 7.99 -21.32 -2.72
CA GLY A 70 8.33 -22.51 -3.49
C GLY A 70 9.59 -23.19 -3.01
N MET A 71 9.84 -24.38 -3.54
CA MET A 71 11.07 -25.11 -3.30
C MET A 71 11.46 -25.87 -4.55
N ALA A 72 12.74 -25.87 -4.86
CA ALA A 72 13.31 -26.67 -5.95
C ALA A 72 14.48 -27.50 -5.43
N HIS A 73 14.47 -28.79 -5.74
CA HIS A 73 15.57 -29.73 -5.58
C HIS A 73 16.24 -29.88 -6.94
N THR A 74 17.39 -29.24 -7.13
CA THR A 74 18.01 -29.10 -8.45
C THR A 74 18.64 -30.40 -8.96
N GLN A 75 19.13 -31.27 -8.10
CA GLN A 75 19.67 -32.60 -8.47
C GLN A 75 18.53 -33.54 -8.91
N GLU A 76 17.46 -33.58 -8.16
CA GLU A 76 16.32 -34.45 -8.39
C GLU A 76 15.41 -33.91 -9.49
N GLN A 77 15.66 -32.68 -9.96
CA GLN A 77 14.82 -31.99 -10.93
C GLN A 77 13.34 -32.01 -10.53
N THR A 78 13.04 -31.73 -9.28
CA THR A 78 11.69 -31.68 -8.73
C THR A 78 11.49 -30.39 -7.92
N GLY A 79 10.26 -29.91 -7.88
CA GLY A 79 9.96 -28.72 -7.11
C GLY A 79 8.47 -28.46 -7.03
N TYR A 80 8.12 -27.37 -6.37
CA TYR A 80 6.75 -26.88 -6.33
C TYR A 80 6.71 -25.36 -6.20
N LEU A 81 5.65 -24.78 -6.74
CA LEU A 81 5.16 -23.46 -6.39
C LEU A 81 3.92 -23.62 -5.53
N ALA A 82 3.84 -22.91 -4.43
CA ALA A 82 2.65 -22.79 -3.60
C ALA A 82 2.07 -21.37 -3.69
N ILE A 83 0.74 -21.27 -3.80
CA ILE A 83 0.00 -20.02 -3.84
C ILE A 83 -1.03 -20.02 -2.70
N VAL A 84 -0.99 -19.03 -1.83
CA VAL A 84 -2.01 -18.85 -0.78
C VAL A 84 -3.22 -18.16 -1.42
N GLU A 85 -4.29 -18.91 -1.64
CA GLU A 85 -5.49 -18.43 -2.33
C GLU A 85 -6.54 -17.84 -1.38
N LYS A 86 -6.56 -18.32 -0.13
CA LYS A 86 -7.47 -17.82 0.91
C LYS A 86 -6.77 -17.78 2.26
N GLY A 87 -7.12 -16.77 3.05
CA GLY A 87 -6.51 -16.50 4.35
C GLY A 87 -5.21 -15.71 4.30
N GLU A 88 -4.82 -15.23 3.11
CA GLU A 88 -3.57 -14.50 2.85
C GLU A 88 -3.44 -13.20 3.65
N LYS A 89 -4.56 -12.55 4.00
CA LYS A 89 -4.57 -11.30 4.79
C LYS A 89 -4.05 -11.47 6.21
N ARG A 90 -4.09 -12.70 6.73
CA ARG A 90 -3.60 -13.04 8.07
C ARG A 90 -2.60 -14.20 8.01
N ALA A 91 -1.79 -14.23 6.96
CA ALA A 91 -0.77 -15.24 6.76
C ALA A 91 0.61 -14.63 6.61
N SER A 92 1.63 -15.34 7.11
CA SER A 92 3.03 -15.10 6.83
C SER A 92 3.61 -16.22 5.96
N ILE A 93 4.63 -15.87 5.18
CA ILE A 93 5.49 -16.85 4.51
C ILE A 93 6.68 -17.13 5.43
N GLU A 94 6.88 -18.41 5.70
CA GLU A 94 7.95 -18.90 6.57
C GLU A 94 8.91 -19.76 5.74
N ALA A 95 10.21 -19.50 5.82
CA ALA A 95 11.22 -20.34 5.21
C ALA A 95 12.38 -20.56 6.21
N HIS A 96 12.60 -21.80 6.58
CA HIS A 96 13.58 -22.18 7.59
C HIS A 96 14.54 -23.22 7.01
N PRO A 97 15.79 -22.84 6.77
CA PRO A 97 16.84 -23.79 6.36
C PRO A 97 17.07 -24.87 7.42
N ASN A 98 17.57 -26.01 6.95
CA ASN A 98 17.99 -27.11 7.82
C ASN A 98 18.90 -26.61 8.96
N GLY A 99 18.64 -27.07 10.19
CA GLY A 99 19.40 -26.71 11.37
C GLY A 99 18.98 -25.41 12.07
N VAL A 100 18.11 -24.60 11.46
CA VAL A 100 17.62 -23.36 12.11
C VAL A 100 16.56 -23.68 13.17
N MET A 101 15.55 -24.47 12.84
CA MET A 101 14.52 -24.91 13.80
C MET A 101 14.53 -26.44 13.98
N VAL A 102 14.67 -27.14 12.87
CA VAL A 102 14.65 -28.60 12.78
C VAL A 102 15.66 -29.08 11.75
N ASN A 103 15.98 -30.39 11.73
CA ASN A 103 16.94 -30.94 10.81
C ASN A 103 16.40 -31.23 9.40
N TYR A 104 15.57 -30.35 8.87
CA TYR A 104 15.14 -30.36 7.47
C TYR A 104 14.70 -28.96 7.02
N ASN A 105 14.70 -28.72 5.71
CA ASN A 105 14.27 -27.47 5.11
C ASN A 105 12.74 -27.35 5.16
N ARG A 106 12.24 -26.19 5.50
CA ARG A 106 10.80 -25.91 5.60
C ARG A 106 10.46 -24.62 4.90
N CYS A 107 9.47 -24.67 4.00
CA CYS A 107 8.89 -23.49 3.37
C CYS A 107 7.36 -23.65 3.38
N PHE A 108 6.64 -22.74 4.02
CA PHE A 108 5.19 -22.88 4.23
C PHE A 108 4.52 -21.56 4.55
N ALA A 109 3.18 -21.51 4.40
CA ALA A 109 2.37 -20.42 4.91
C ALA A 109 1.93 -20.71 6.35
N LYS A 110 2.10 -19.74 7.25
CA LYS A 110 1.59 -19.78 8.61
C LYS A 110 0.41 -18.85 8.73
N PHE A 111 -0.74 -19.36 9.17
CA PHE A 111 -1.98 -18.61 9.32
C PHE A 111 -2.21 -18.17 10.78
N LEU A 112 -2.49 -16.90 10.96
CA LEU A 112 -2.79 -16.31 12.26
C LEU A 112 -4.29 -16.40 12.53
N MET A 113 -4.70 -17.30 13.42
CA MET A 113 -6.11 -17.53 13.73
C MET A 113 -6.66 -16.62 14.81
N ARG A 114 -5.82 -16.12 15.70
CA ARG A 114 -6.09 -15.09 16.70
C ARG A 114 -4.89 -14.20 16.87
N ASP A 115 -5.10 -12.90 16.84
CA ASP A 115 -4.04 -11.94 17.09
C ASP A 115 -4.15 -11.39 18.52
N LEU A 116 -3.07 -10.74 18.95
CA LEU A 116 -2.98 -10.08 20.23
C LEU A 116 -3.15 -8.58 20.04
N TYR A 117 -3.97 -7.97 20.87
CA TYR A 117 -4.11 -6.51 20.89
C TYR A 117 -3.88 -5.96 22.30
N VAL A 118 -3.44 -4.72 22.36
CA VAL A 118 -3.21 -4.01 23.60
C VAL A 118 -4.49 -3.26 23.98
N GLN A 119 -5.03 -3.58 25.15
CA GLN A 119 -6.22 -2.94 25.71
C GLN A 119 -5.80 -2.00 26.84
N PRO A 120 -6.03 -0.68 26.73
CA PRO A 120 -5.87 0.23 27.85
C PRO A 120 -6.82 -0.08 29.00
N LEU A 121 -6.34 -0.01 30.24
CA LEU A 121 -7.13 -0.30 31.43
C LEU A 121 -8.10 0.82 31.80
N ASN A 122 -7.84 2.04 31.34
CA ASN A 122 -8.66 3.21 31.59
C ASN A 122 -8.59 4.23 30.44
N ASN A 123 -9.41 5.28 30.51
CA ASN A 123 -9.48 6.31 29.47
C ASN A 123 -8.23 7.21 29.40
N SER A 124 -7.43 7.27 30.45
CA SER A 124 -6.17 8.03 30.47
C SER A 124 -4.98 7.24 29.92
N ASN A 125 -5.21 6.05 29.36
CA ASN A 125 -4.17 5.11 28.87
C ASN A 125 -3.12 4.73 29.94
N SER A 126 -3.49 4.84 31.22
CA SER A 126 -2.63 4.46 32.34
C SER A 126 -2.74 2.96 32.58
N GLY A 127 -1.69 2.24 32.17
CA GLY A 127 -1.64 0.79 32.24
C GLY A 127 -2.34 0.12 31.04
N THR A 128 -1.78 -0.99 30.59
CA THR A 128 -2.27 -1.78 29.48
C THR A 128 -2.26 -3.27 29.81
N VAL A 129 -3.10 -4.02 29.12
CA VAL A 129 -3.10 -5.48 29.15
C VAL A 129 -3.13 -6.00 27.72
N THR A 130 -2.32 -7.00 27.41
CA THR A 130 -2.36 -7.68 26.13
C THR A 130 -3.38 -8.80 26.19
N GLN A 131 -4.31 -8.81 25.25
CA GLN A 131 -5.37 -9.79 25.16
C GLN A 131 -5.41 -10.42 23.77
N PRO A 132 -5.75 -11.73 23.66
CA PRO A 132 -6.09 -12.33 22.37
C PRO A 132 -7.49 -11.90 21.93
N GLU A 133 -7.73 -11.91 20.63
CA GLU A 133 -9.08 -11.83 20.08
C GLU A 133 -10.01 -12.85 20.74
N ALA A 134 -11.24 -12.45 21.06
CA ALA A 134 -12.24 -13.32 21.69
C ALA A 134 -12.58 -14.51 20.76
N ASP A 135 -12.80 -14.23 19.49
CA ASP A 135 -13.11 -15.20 18.47
C ASP A 135 -11.91 -15.46 17.56
N ARG A 136 -11.83 -16.67 17.03
CA ARG A 136 -10.85 -16.94 15.96
C ARG A 136 -11.36 -16.38 14.63
N THR A 137 -10.43 -16.09 13.75
CA THR A 137 -10.74 -15.72 12.36
C THR A 137 -11.60 -16.81 11.70
N HIS A 138 -12.73 -16.39 11.15
CA HIS A 138 -13.64 -17.23 10.37
C HIS A 138 -13.38 -17.03 8.87
N SER A 139 -12.24 -17.47 8.39
CA SER A 139 -11.92 -17.47 6.97
C SER A 139 -11.54 -18.87 6.51
N ASP A 140 -11.88 -19.19 5.29
CA ASP A 140 -11.33 -20.37 4.63
C ASP A 140 -9.82 -20.19 4.49
N LEU A 141 -9.10 -21.30 4.60
CA LEU A 141 -7.67 -21.35 4.36
C LEU A 141 -7.42 -22.25 3.16
N GLN A 142 -6.75 -21.72 2.14
CA GLN A 142 -6.49 -22.47 0.93
C GLN A 142 -5.10 -22.18 0.39
N VAL A 143 -4.32 -23.24 0.15
CA VAL A 143 -3.02 -23.18 -0.51
C VAL A 143 -3.06 -24.12 -1.72
N ARG A 144 -2.76 -23.58 -2.88
CA ARG A 144 -2.61 -24.36 -4.13
C ARG A 144 -1.15 -24.73 -4.31
N TYR A 145 -0.88 -25.99 -4.52
CA TYR A 145 0.44 -26.48 -4.91
C TYR A 145 0.47 -26.85 -6.40
N ILE A 146 1.45 -26.30 -7.12
CA ILE A 146 1.76 -26.63 -8.52
C ILE A 146 3.08 -27.38 -8.48
N LEU A 147 3.02 -28.67 -8.82
CA LEU A 147 4.21 -29.52 -8.85
C LEU A 147 4.99 -29.28 -10.14
N LEU A 148 6.31 -29.24 -10.03
CA LEU A 148 7.25 -28.98 -11.13
C LEU A 148 8.25 -30.14 -11.22
N SER A 149 8.64 -30.49 -12.44
CA SER A 149 9.58 -31.57 -12.68
C SER A 149 10.42 -31.33 -13.94
N GLY A 150 11.58 -31.98 -14.04
CA GLY A 150 12.49 -31.83 -15.17
C GLY A 150 13.00 -30.39 -15.30
N ASP A 151 13.07 -29.91 -16.52
CA ASP A 151 13.57 -28.56 -16.83
C ASP A 151 12.71 -27.42 -16.23
N ASP A 152 11.47 -27.71 -15.85
CA ASP A 152 10.56 -26.75 -15.21
C ASP A 152 10.76 -26.65 -13.66
N ALA A 153 11.61 -27.49 -13.07
CA ALA A 153 11.86 -27.46 -11.62
C ALA A 153 12.82 -26.31 -11.22
N ASN A 154 12.43 -25.08 -11.56
CA ASN A 154 13.24 -23.89 -11.31
C ASN A 154 12.38 -22.65 -11.01
N TYR A 155 13.01 -21.60 -10.48
CA TYR A 155 12.32 -20.35 -10.07
C TYR A 155 11.70 -19.59 -11.26
N SER A 156 12.27 -19.67 -12.46
CA SER A 156 11.70 -19.03 -13.66
C SER A 156 10.37 -19.65 -14.04
N ALA A 157 10.29 -21.00 -13.99
CA ALA A 157 9.04 -21.71 -14.23
C ALA A 157 8.01 -21.40 -13.12
N MET A 158 8.44 -21.31 -11.83
CA MET A 158 7.56 -20.87 -10.73
C MET A 158 6.97 -19.49 -11.00
N ALA A 159 7.78 -18.52 -11.41
CA ALA A 159 7.34 -17.17 -11.76
C ALA A 159 6.37 -17.18 -12.96
N THR A 160 6.65 -17.98 -13.98
CA THR A 160 5.78 -18.15 -15.15
C THR A 160 4.43 -18.76 -14.76
N LYS A 161 4.42 -19.79 -13.92
CA LYS A 161 3.19 -20.43 -13.43
C LYS A 161 2.36 -19.48 -12.55
N TYR A 162 3.01 -18.65 -11.72
CA TYR A 162 2.30 -17.63 -10.95
C TYR A 162 1.68 -16.57 -11.87
N ARG A 163 2.40 -16.11 -12.88
CA ARG A 163 1.87 -15.17 -13.88
C ARG A 163 0.69 -15.77 -14.66
N GLU A 164 0.77 -17.04 -15.06
CA GLU A 164 -0.34 -17.76 -15.70
C GLU A 164 -1.56 -17.82 -14.77
N TYR A 165 -1.35 -18.14 -13.49
CA TYR A 165 -2.40 -18.15 -12.48
C TYR A 165 -3.09 -16.79 -12.36
N LEU A 166 -2.33 -15.70 -12.28
CA LEU A 166 -2.87 -14.34 -12.16
C LEU A 166 -3.70 -13.95 -13.41
N LEU A 167 -3.21 -14.28 -14.61
CA LEU A 167 -3.92 -14.00 -15.86
C LEU A 167 -5.22 -14.82 -15.97
N ASN A 168 -5.16 -16.11 -15.64
CA ASN A 168 -6.32 -17.03 -15.74
C ASN A 168 -7.43 -16.70 -14.73
N ASN A 169 -7.08 -16.06 -13.62
CA ASN A 169 -8.03 -15.62 -12.59
C ASN A 169 -8.42 -14.13 -12.73
N ASN A 170 -8.05 -13.46 -13.81
CA ASN A 170 -8.30 -12.02 -14.05
C ASN A 170 -7.74 -11.09 -12.96
N LEU A 171 -6.71 -11.54 -12.23
CA LEU A 171 -5.98 -10.75 -11.24
C LEU A 171 -4.88 -9.89 -11.89
N LEU A 172 -4.49 -10.22 -13.10
CA LEU A 172 -3.56 -9.49 -13.93
C LEU A 172 -4.11 -9.37 -15.34
N THR A 173 -4.03 -8.18 -15.92
CA THR A 173 -4.38 -7.93 -17.32
C THR A 173 -3.14 -7.56 -18.12
N LYS A 174 -3.04 -8.04 -19.36
CA LYS A 174 -2.02 -7.55 -20.28
C LYS A 174 -2.35 -6.11 -20.64
N LYS A 175 -1.41 -5.22 -20.41
CA LYS A 175 -1.50 -3.79 -20.79
C LYS A 175 -0.49 -3.51 -21.89
N ASP A 176 -0.78 -2.45 -22.66
CA ASP A 176 0.22 -1.85 -23.52
C ASP A 176 1.39 -1.34 -22.67
N THR A 177 2.60 -1.68 -23.09
CA THR A 177 3.85 -1.30 -22.43
C THR A 177 4.50 -0.09 -23.07
N SER A 178 3.73 0.74 -23.78
CA SER A 178 4.24 2.01 -24.32
C SER A 178 4.82 2.86 -23.18
N TYR A 179 6.00 3.41 -23.44
CA TYR A 179 6.69 4.26 -22.48
C TYR A 179 5.96 5.60 -22.35
N ASN A 180 5.68 5.98 -21.12
CA ASN A 180 5.19 7.30 -20.76
C ASN A 180 6.14 7.95 -19.75
N THR A 181 6.50 9.21 -19.96
CA THR A 181 7.16 9.98 -18.92
C THR A 181 6.16 10.35 -17.84
N ARG A 182 6.47 10.08 -16.59
CA ARG A 182 5.67 10.53 -15.45
C ARG A 182 6.27 11.77 -14.83
N VAL A 183 5.43 12.79 -14.59
CA VAL A 183 5.78 14.01 -13.86
C VAL A 183 4.73 14.28 -12.78
N ASP A 184 5.16 14.44 -11.54
CA ASP A 184 4.29 14.78 -10.42
C ASP A 184 4.44 16.28 -10.12
N PHE A 185 3.30 16.98 -10.02
CA PHE A 185 3.26 18.37 -9.57
C PHE A 185 2.58 18.46 -8.21
N LEU A 186 3.03 19.40 -7.41
CA LEU A 186 2.43 19.74 -6.13
C LEU A 186 1.81 21.14 -6.24
N GLY A 187 0.51 21.26 -6.05
CA GLY A 187 -0.25 22.49 -6.17
C GLY A 187 -0.15 23.37 -4.92
N THR A 188 -0.93 23.03 -3.92
CA THR A 188 -0.97 23.74 -2.64
C THR A 188 -0.76 22.82 -1.47
N ASP A 189 -0.15 23.35 -0.42
CA ASP A 189 -0.11 22.80 0.93
C ASP A 189 -0.36 23.93 1.94
N ARG A 190 -0.27 23.65 3.21
CA ARG A 190 -0.45 24.60 4.30
C ARG A 190 0.82 24.73 5.14
N GLU A 191 1.07 25.94 5.65
CA GLU A 191 2.06 26.21 6.67
C GLU A 191 1.42 26.94 7.87
N ASP A 192 2.06 26.85 9.02
CA ASP A 192 1.62 27.57 10.21
C ASP A 192 1.72 29.08 10.04
N PHE A 193 0.70 29.78 10.51
CA PHE A 193 0.65 31.23 10.53
C PHE A 193 0.13 31.74 11.87
N LEU A 194 0.38 32.99 12.20
CA LEU A 194 0.10 33.61 13.50
C LEU A 194 -1.25 33.23 14.15
N LEU A 195 -2.29 33.02 13.35
CA LEU A 195 -3.60 32.55 13.78
C LEU A 195 -4.12 31.55 12.73
N GLY A 196 -3.77 30.27 12.90
CA GLY A 196 -4.18 29.20 12.00
C GLY A 196 -3.15 28.88 10.93
N THR A 197 -3.58 28.61 9.71
CA THR A 197 -2.71 28.20 8.60
C THR A 197 -2.88 29.09 7.39
N THR A 198 -1.83 29.23 6.59
CA THR A 198 -1.86 29.89 5.28
C THR A 198 -1.52 28.93 4.14
N ALA A 199 -1.95 29.24 2.92
CA ALA A 199 -1.65 28.41 1.75
C ALA A 199 -0.24 28.68 1.25
N VAL A 200 0.49 27.60 0.98
CA VAL A 200 1.75 27.60 0.25
C VAL A 200 1.48 27.10 -1.17
N THR A 201 1.61 27.97 -2.14
CA THR A 201 1.41 27.63 -3.57
C THR A 201 2.74 27.25 -4.19
N MET A 202 2.82 26.03 -4.74
CA MET A 202 4.04 25.54 -5.38
C MET A 202 3.93 25.54 -6.90
N THR A 203 2.86 24.95 -7.47
CA THR A 203 2.70 24.88 -8.93
C THR A 203 1.25 25.18 -9.31
N ARG A 204 1.03 26.24 -10.05
CA ARG A 204 -0.29 26.63 -10.55
C ARG A 204 -0.64 25.85 -11.82
N ALA A 205 -1.93 25.84 -12.19
CA ALA A 205 -2.38 25.18 -13.42
C ALA A 205 -1.76 25.80 -14.68
N ASP A 206 -1.57 27.11 -14.70
CA ASP A 206 -0.92 27.83 -15.82
C ASP A 206 0.60 27.56 -15.90
N ASP A 207 1.29 27.39 -14.78
CA ASP A 207 2.70 26.95 -14.74
C ASP A 207 2.85 25.56 -15.38
N ILE A 208 1.97 24.61 -15.03
CA ILE A 208 1.97 23.27 -15.62
C ILE A 208 1.76 23.35 -17.14
N ALA A 209 0.81 24.17 -17.60
CA ALA A 209 0.58 24.38 -19.02
C ALA A 209 1.81 24.94 -19.74
N GLY A 210 2.55 25.85 -19.10
CA GLY A 210 3.83 26.37 -19.59
C GLY A 210 4.88 25.27 -19.72
N ILE A 211 5.07 24.48 -18.65
CA ILE A 211 6.02 23.34 -18.64
C ILE A 211 5.68 22.33 -19.73
N TYR A 212 4.40 22.02 -19.95
CA TYR A 212 3.98 21.12 -21.02
C TYR A 212 4.33 21.62 -22.41
N ASN A 213 4.25 22.92 -22.63
CA ASN A 213 4.66 23.52 -23.91
C ASN A 213 6.16 23.37 -24.17
N GLU A 214 6.99 23.53 -23.14
CA GLU A 214 8.44 23.32 -23.26
C GLU A 214 8.76 21.83 -23.48
N LEU A 215 8.17 20.91 -22.72
CA LEU A 215 8.35 19.47 -22.91
C LEU A 215 7.94 19.01 -24.31
N GLN A 216 6.88 19.59 -24.87
CA GLN A 216 6.45 19.29 -26.24
C GLN A 216 7.48 19.76 -27.27
N LYS A 217 8.10 20.93 -27.07
CA LYS A 217 9.18 21.43 -27.94
C LYS A 217 10.41 20.54 -27.92
N GLU A 218 10.69 19.93 -26.75
CA GLU A 218 11.78 18.97 -26.55
C GLU A 218 11.44 17.55 -27.06
N GLY A 219 10.28 17.36 -27.68
CA GLY A 219 9.88 16.11 -28.31
C GLY A 219 9.21 15.08 -27.40
N VAL A 220 8.82 15.45 -26.18
CA VAL A 220 8.02 14.57 -25.32
C VAL A 220 6.62 14.45 -25.88
N SER A 221 6.26 13.24 -26.38
CA SER A 221 5.01 13.00 -27.09
C SER A 221 3.89 12.42 -26.21
N SER A 222 4.22 11.90 -25.03
CA SER A 222 3.26 11.30 -24.10
C SER A 222 3.69 11.55 -22.66
N LEU A 223 2.76 11.98 -21.84
CA LEU A 223 3.01 12.33 -20.45
C LEU A 223 1.89 11.85 -19.54
N LEU A 224 2.26 11.27 -18.40
CA LEU A 224 1.39 11.00 -17.29
C LEU A 224 1.73 11.96 -16.15
N THR A 225 0.76 12.73 -15.70
CA THR A 225 0.94 13.68 -14.60
C THR A 225 0.06 13.29 -13.42
N LEU A 226 0.65 13.26 -12.22
CA LEU A 226 -0.11 13.30 -10.98
C LEU A 226 -0.10 14.74 -10.44
N TYR A 227 -1.27 15.36 -10.36
CA TYR A 227 -1.43 16.67 -9.74
C TYR A 227 -1.91 16.48 -8.31
N LYS A 228 -1.01 16.68 -7.35
CA LYS A 228 -1.23 16.53 -5.92
C LYS A 228 -1.49 17.92 -5.31
N GLY A 229 -2.30 17.99 -4.25
CA GLY A 229 -2.62 19.28 -3.61
C GLY A 229 -3.40 20.23 -4.52
N TRP A 230 -4.15 19.70 -5.46
CA TRP A 230 -5.02 20.46 -6.35
C TRP A 230 -6.31 20.91 -5.67
N GLN A 231 -6.79 20.14 -4.68
CA GLN A 231 -8.05 20.37 -3.97
C GLN A 231 -8.02 21.62 -3.09
N SER A 232 -9.18 22.20 -2.90
CA SER A 232 -9.41 23.33 -1.98
C SER A 232 -8.90 22.93 -0.57
N GLY A 233 -8.10 23.81 0.05
CA GLY A 233 -7.49 23.53 1.34
C GLY A 233 -6.13 22.85 1.29
N GLY A 234 -5.66 22.44 0.09
CA GLY A 234 -4.33 21.86 -0.11
C GLY A 234 -4.26 20.35 0.08
N LEU A 235 -3.03 19.81 0.02
CA LEU A 235 -2.75 18.37 -0.05
C LEU A 235 -3.38 17.56 1.09
N TYR A 236 -3.44 18.10 2.27
CA TYR A 236 -3.87 17.40 3.48
C TYR A 236 -5.26 17.80 3.99
N ASP A 237 -6.03 18.59 3.24
CA ASP A 237 -7.45 18.80 3.54
C ASP A 237 -8.25 17.59 3.02
N LEU A 238 -8.39 16.61 3.88
CA LEU A 238 -8.92 15.29 3.59
C LEU A 238 -10.11 14.97 4.51
N PRO A 239 -11.14 14.24 4.03
CA PRO A 239 -11.26 13.62 2.70
C PRO A 239 -11.73 14.62 1.63
N VAL A 240 -11.49 14.26 0.38
CA VAL A 240 -11.99 15.01 -0.78
C VAL A 240 -13.21 14.30 -1.37
N SER A 241 -14.38 14.96 -1.31
CA SER A 241 -15.66 14.40 -1.77
C SER A 241 -16.30 15.22 -2.90
N SER A 242 -15.64 16.29 -3.38
CA SER A 242 -16.13 17.12 -4.47
C SER A 242 -14.98 17.67 -5.32
N TYR A 243 -15.25 17.94 -6.58
CA TYR A 243 -14.30 18.56 -7.50
C TYR A 243 -14.27 20.08 -7.30
N LYS A 244 -13.44 20.51 -6.37
CA LYS A 244 -13.20 21.92 -6.10
C LYS A 244 -11.72 22.18 -5.96
N ALA A 245 -11.12 22.81 -6.98
CA ALA A 245 -9.70 23.13 -6.94
C ALA A 245 -9.41 24.37 -6.08
N ASP A 246 -8.22 24.44 -5.51
CA ASP A 246 -7.79 25.56 -4.69
C ASP A 246 -7.65 26.84 -5.55
N SER A 247 -8.10 27.96 -5.00
CA SER A 247 -8.07 29.24 -5.69
C SER A 247 -6.66 29.76 -5.97
N HIS A 248 -5.68 29.39 -5.14
CA HIS A 248 -4.30 29.80 -5.29
C HIS A 248 -3.60 29.18 -6.51
N ILE A 249 -4.10 28.04 -7.00
CA ILE A 249 -3.58 27.42 -8.23
C ILE A 249 -4.38 27.77 -9.49
N GLY A 250 -5.34 28.69 -9.38
CA GLY A 250 -6.20 29.12 -10.47
C GLY A 250 -7.66 28.64 -10.36
N GLY A 251 -7.97 27.85 -9.32
CA GLY A 251 -9.35 27.35 -9.06
C GLY A 251 -9.80 26.30 -10.07
N THR A 252 -11.06 25.89 -9.91
CA THR A 252 -11.67 24.79 -10.70
C THR A 252 -11.62 25.07 -12.21
N SER A 253 -11.89 26.31 -12.64
CA SER A 253 -11.88 26.67 -14.06
C SER A 253 -10.52 26.43 -14.72
N ASP A 254 -9.43 26.89 -14.09
CA ASP A 254 -8.10 26.77 -14.67
C ASP A 254 -7.59 25.33 -14.65
N VAL A 255 -7.90 24.56 -13.61
CA VAL A 255 -7.59 23.13 -13.55
C VAL A 255 -8.38 22.34 -14.61
N THR A 256 -9.67 22.62 -14.80
CA THR A 256 -10.47 21.99 -15.87
C THR A 256 -9.90 22.34 -17.25
N LYS A 257 -9.53 23.59 -17.46
CA LYS A 257 -8.87 24.03 -18.71
C LYS A 257 -7.54 23.30 -18.94
N LEU A 258 -6.69 23.20 -17.92
CA LEU A 258 -5.44 22.44 -17.99
C LEU A 258 -5.69 20.98 -18.42
N ILE A 259 -6.66 20.29 -17.82
CA ILE A 259 -7.00 18.90 -18.16
C ILE A 259 -7.45 18.79 -19.62
N SER A 260 -8.32 19.67 -20.07
CA SER A 260 -8.83 19.68 -21.43
C SER A 260 -7.73 19.94 -22.46
N ASP A 261 -6.92 20.98 -22.26
CA ASP A 261 -5.82 21.37 -23.17
C ASP A 261 -4.70 20.30 -23.21
N SER A 262 -4.47 19.63 -22.09
CA SER A 262 -3.46 18.57 -21.99
C SER A 262 -3.89 17.31 -22.74
N ALA A 263 -5.17 16.95 -22.68
CA ALA A 263 -5.70 15.80 -23.38
C ALA A 263 -5.51 15.90 -24.91
N ALA A 264 -5.61 17.10 -25.46
CA ALA A 264 -5.35 17.37 -26.88
C ALA A 264 -3.89 17.12 -27.29
N LYS A 265 -2.95 17.12 -26.34
CA LYS A 265 -1.50 16.88 -26.54
C LYS A 265 -1.10 15.43 -26.19
N ASN A 266 -2.03 14.54 -25.89
CA ASN A 266 -1.76 13.20 -25.33
C ASN A 266 -1.03 13.25 -23.98
N TYR A 267 -1.27 14.29 -23.18
CA TYR A 267 -0.77 14.46 -21.83
C TYR A 267 -1.92 14.19 -20.85
N ASN A 268 -1.78 13.12 -20.07
CA ASN A 268 -2.83 12.68 -19.16
C ASN A 268 -2.61 13.26 -17.77
N VAL A 269 -3.53 14.12 -17.32
CA VAL A 269 -3.51 14.68 -15.97
C VAL A 269 -4.44 13.84 -15.09
N TYR A 270 -3.89 13.33 -14.00
CA TYR A 270 -4.59 12.60 -12.95
C TYR A 270 -4.69 13.49 -11.71
N LEU A 271 -5.88 13.76 -11.25
CA LEU A 271 -6.10 14.42 -9.97
C LEU A 271 -5.86 13.40 -8.85
N TYR A 272 -4.80 13.63 -8.08
CA TYR A 272 -4.39 12.70 -7.03
C TYR A 272 -4.96 13.13 -5.68
N THR A 273 -5.52 12.17 -4.93
CA THR A 273 -5.93 12.36 -3.53
C THR A 273 -5.78 11.09 -2.72
N ASP A 274 -5.72 11.22 -1.40
CA ASP A 274 -5.77 10.08 -0.49
C ASP A 274 -7.23 9.75 -0.18
N ALA A 275 -7.62 8.50 -0.42
CA ALA A 275 -8.98 8.04 -0.23
C ALA A 275 -9.22 7.34 1.12
N LEU A 276 -8.17 7.15 1.93
CA LEU A 276 -8.28 6.48 3.22
C LEU A 276 -8.25 7.45 4.40
N ARG A 277 -7.50 8.55 4.27
CA ARG A 277 -7.21 9.44 5.39
C ARG A 277 -8.25 10.52 5.57
N LEU A 278 -8.52 10.84 6.83
CA LEU A 278 -9.29 12.00 7.27
C LEU A 278 -8.39 12.86 8.16
N ASN A 279 -8.33 14.15 7.88
CA ASN A 279 -7.66 15.13 8.71
C ASN A 279 -8.60 15.61 9.84
N PRO A 280 -8.35 15.26 11.10
CA PRO A 280 -9.21 15.68 12.21
C PRO A 280 -9.14 17.19 12.50
N SER A 281 -8.09 17.88 12.06
CA SER A 281 -7.93 19.32 12.24
C SER A 281 -8.84 20.14 11.32
N THR A 282 -9.20 19.58 10.13
CA THR A 282 -10.10 20.23 9.17
C THR A 282 -11.53 19.67 9.22
N ASN A 283 -11.74 18.56 9.94
CA ASN A 283 -13.02 17.88 10.06
C ASN A 283 -13.47 17.76 11.51
N THR A 284 -14.53 18.45 11.88
CA THR A 284 -15.07 18.52 13.24
C THR A 284 -15.78 17.24 13.71
N PHE A 285 -16.15 16.34 12.78
CA PHE A 285 -16.95 15.16 13.08
C PHE A 285 -16.30 13.87 12.60
N ASN A 286 -15.93 13.01 13.54
CA ASN A 286 -15.23 11.75 13.29
C ASN A 286 -16.15 10.53 13.23
N PHE A 287 -17.41 10.69 12.81
CA PHE A 287 -18.39 9.59 12.80
C PHE A 287 -18.07 8.45 11.82
N ASN A 288 -17.30 8.77 10.78
CA ASN A 288 -16.94 7.83 9.71
C ASN A 288 -15.52 7.28 9.83
N THR A 289 -14.94 7.35 11.02
CA THR A 289 -13.56 6.91 11.26
C THR A 289 -13.50 5.50 11.83
N ILE A 290 -12.43 4.81 11.48
CA ILE A 290 -12.14 3.45 11.94
C ILE A 290 -11.69 3.47 13.40
N LYS A 291 -12.23 2.53 14.18
CA LYS A 291 -11.71 2.20 15.51
C LYS A 291 -10.96 0.88 15.45
N LYS A 292 -9.82 0.82 16.08
CA LYS A 292 -9.03 -0.39 16.28
C LYS A 292 -9.86 -1.48 16.99
N VAL A 293 -9.35 -2.70 17.04
CA VAL A 293 -9.98 -3.81 17.74
C VAL A 293 -10.23 -3.50 19.22
N ASN A 294 -9.37 -2.72 19.86
CA ASN A 294 -9.52 -2.23 21.23
C ASN A 294 -10.53 -1.05 21.37
N LYS A 295 -11.29 -0.73 20.32
CA LYS A 295 -12.30 0.33 20.24
C LYS A 295 -11.78 1.77 20.34
N ARG A 296 -10.45 1.99 20.36
CA ARG A 296 -9.85 3.32 20.26
C ARG A 296 -9.79 3.76 18.82
N LEU A 297 -9.87 5.07 18.57
CA LEU A 297 -9.60 5.62 17.24
C LEU A 297 -8.21 5.18 16.77
N TYR A 298 -8.11 4.87 15.50
CA TYR A 298 -6.81 4.74 14.88
C TYR A 298 -6.31 6.14 14.52
N GLU A 299 -5.14 6.45 15.00
CA GLU A 299 -4.44 7.70 14.73
C GLU A 299 -3.10 7.37 14.09
N GLU A 300 -2.91 7.86 12.88
CA GLU A 300 -1.61 7.83 12.22
C GLU A 300 -0.91 9.14 12.51
N GLU A 301 0.18 9.09 13.26
CA GLU A 301 1.01 10.26 13.49
C GLU A 301 1.89 10.52 12.28
N LYS A 302 1.84 11.75 11.80
CA LYS A 302 2.73 12.29 10.78
C LYS A 302 3.50 13.45 11.40
N TYR A 303 4.80 13.42 11.32
CA TYR A 303 5.62 14.57 11.70
C TYR A 303 5.62 15.59 10.55
N ALA A 304 4.45 16.18 10.32
CA ALA A 304 4.28 17.29 9.39
C ALA A 304 4.21 18.59 10.17
N GLU A 305 4.52 19.70 9.52
CA GLU A 305 4.59 21.02 10.18
C GLU A 305 3.22 21.48 10.70
N VAL A 306 2.14 21.19 9.95
CA VAL A 306 0.79 21.69 10.25
C VAL A 306 -0.16 20.59 10.70
N TYR A 307 -0.13 19.46 10.03
CA TYR A 307 -1.05 18.35 10.27
C TYR A 307 -0.27 17.09 10.63
N ASP A 308 -0.18 16.83 11.89
CA ASP A 308 0.62 15.74 12.46
C ASP A 308 -0.16 14.44 12.70
N THR A 309 -1.49 14.50 12.69
CA THR A 309 -2.35 13.34 12.98
C THR A 309 -3.43 13.17 11.92
N PHE A 310 -3.64 11.91 11.48
CA PHE A 310 -4.72 11.52 10.58
C PHE A 310 -5.49 10.33 11.15
N ASN A 311 -6.80 10.34 10.94
CA ASN A 311 -7.64 9.16 11.15
C ASN A 311 -7.87 8.43 9.83
N PHE A 312 -8.36 7.19 9.88
CA PHE A 312 -8.77 6.45 8.69
C PHE A 312 -10.28 6.43 8.57
N LEU A 313 -10.77 6.61 7.34
CA LEU A 313 -12.19 6.47 7.01
C LEU A 313 -12.62 5.00 7.08
N THR A 314 -13.89 4.76 7.41
CA THR A 314 -14.49 3.46 7.14
C THR A 314 -14.54 3.19 5.63
N PRO A 315 -14.50 1.92 5.17
CA PRO A 315 -14.58 1.60 3.75
C PRO A 315 -15.80 2.21 3.05
N GLU A 316 -16.95 2.23 3.74
CA GLU A 316 -18.19 2.80 3.21
C GLU A 316 -18.10 4.32 3.04
N ALA A 317 -17.47 5.02 3.99
CA ALA A 317 -17.26 6.46 3.89
C ALA A 317 -16.26 6.79 2.78
N SER A 318 -15.14 6.08 2.72
CA SER A 318 -14.15 6.22 1.66
C SER A 318 -14.77 5.99 0.27
N GLN A 319 -15.54 4.92 0.11
CA GLN A 319 -16.24 4.62 -1.15
C GLN A 319 -17.20 5.75 -1.55
N LYS A 320 -17.99 6.26 -0.60
CA LYS A 320 -18.93 7.35 -0.84
C LYS A 320 -18.22 8.63 -1.28
N ASP A 321 -17.13 9.00 -0.59
CA ASP A 321 -16.41 10.24 -0.91
C ASP A 321 -15.72 10.13 -2.28
N VAL A 322 -15.08 8.99 -2.59
CA VAL A 322 -14.49 8.71 -3.89
C VAL A 322 -15.55 8.75 -5.00
N GLN A 323 -16.71 8.12 -4.78
CA GLN A 323 -17.79 8.11 -5.76
C GLN A 323 -18.31 9.53 -6.02
N SER A 324 -18.56 10.30 -4.97
CA SER A 324 -19.02 11.68 -5.10
C SER A 324 -18.02 12.57 -5.84
N LEU A 325 -16.72 12.45 -5.51
CA LEU A 325 -15.65 13.18 -6.19
C LEU A 325 -15.60 12.84 -7.68
N VAL A 326 -15.67 11.54 -8.01
CA VAL A 326 -15.58 11.09 -9.41
C VAL A 326 -16.82 11.55 -10.21
N GLU A 327 -18.02 11.42 -9.64
CA GLU A 327 -19.26 11.86 -10.30
C GLU A 327 -19.24 13.38 -10.58
N ASP A 328 -18.84 14.18 -9.59
CA ASP A 328 -18.73 15.62 -9.69
C ASP A 328 -17.68 16.04 -10.73
N GLY A 329 -16.45 15.49 -10.63
CA GLY A 329 -15.39 15.81 -11.56
C GLY A 329 -15.67 15.35 -13.01
N VAL A 330 -16.28 14.19 -13.20
CA VAL A 330 -16.69 13.72 -14.55
C VAL A 330 -17.74 14.67 -15.14
N GLY A 331 -18.66 15.19 -14.32
CA GLY A 331 -19.61 16.22 -14.73
C GLY A 331 -18.92 17.47 -15.28
N ASP A 332 -17.76 17.83 -14.75
CA ASP A 332 -16.95 18.98 -15.17
C ASP A 332 -15.85 18.63 -16.21
N GLY A 333 -15.84 17.41 -16.73
CA GLY A 333 -14.94 16.97 -17.80
C GLY A 333 -13.60 16.37 -17.33
N VAL A 334 -13.42 16.11 -16.05
CA VAL A 334 -12.26 15.37 -15.53
C VAL A 334 -12.33 13.91 -15.98
N LYS A 335 -11.26 13.38 -16.54
CA LYS A 335 -11.22 12.01 -17.08
C LYS A 335 -10.42 11.04 -16.22
N ASN A 336 -9.48 11.54 -15.43
CA ASN A 336 -8.53 10.69 -14.72
C ASN A 336 -8.39 11.12 -13.26
N PHE A 337 -8.48 10.13 -12.38
CA PHE A 337 -8.22 10.27 -10.96
C PHE A 337 -7.15 9.27 -10.53
N ALA A 338 -6.39 9.61 -9.50
CA ALA A 338 -5.42 8.72 -8.85
C ALA A 338 -5.69 8.72 -7.35
N PHE A 339 -5.92 7.54 -6.79
CA PHE A 339 -6.21 7.38 -5.38
C PHE A 339 -5.10 6.61 -4.68
N SER A 340 -4.73 7.06 -3.48
CA SER A 340 -3.85 6.33 -2.57
C SER A 340 -4.58 5.85 -1.32
N GLY A 341 -3.89 5.06 -0.51
CA GLY A 341 -4.36 4.62 0.80
C GLY A 341 -5.23 3.36 0.80
N ILE A 342 -5.99 3.11 -0.26
CA ILE A 342 -7.00 2.02 -0.31
C ILE A 342 -6.47 0.68 -0.82
N SER A 343 -5.26 0.61 -1.35
CA SER A 343 -4.72 -0.61 -1.98
C SER A 343 -3.55 -1.25 -1.22
N ASN A 344 -2.99 -0.59 -0.23
CA ASN A 344 -1.77 -1.01 0.45
C ASN A 344 -1.85 -0.99 1.99
N THR A 345 -3.05 -0.89 2.55
CA THR A 345 -3.24 -0.81 4.00
C THR A 345 -4.19 -1.89 4.47
N LEU A 346 -3.68 -2.81 5.28
CA LEU A 346 -4.51 -3.84 5.92
C LEU A 346 -5.03 -3.30 7.26
N PHE A 347 -6.34 -3.42 7.48
CA PHE A 347 -6.99 -2.90 8.66
C PHE A 347 -8.20 -3.72 9.10
N SER A 348 -8.11 -4.31 10.29
CA SER A 348 -9.28 -4.86 11.00
C SER A 348 -9.85 -3.81 11.94
N TYR A 349 -11.15 -3.59 11.92
CA TYR A 349 -11.79 -2.54 12.71
C TYR A 349 -13.04 -3.02 13.44
N SER A 350 -13.34 -2.35 14.55
CA SER A 350 -14.57 -2.59 15.31
C SER A 350 -15.74 -1.92 14.58
N TYR A 351 -16.67 -2.73 14.08
CA TYR A 351 -17.82 -2.23 13.28
C TYR A 351 -18.94 -1.63 14.13
N LYS A 352 -19.05 -2.01 15.41
CA LYS A 352 -20.03 -1.40 16.33
C LYS A 352 -19.31 -0.96 17.58
N GLY A 353 -19.30 0.32 17.83
CA GLY A 353 -18.74 0.91 19.03
C GLY A 353 -19.41 0.45 20.31
#